data_eaf0d10da975891d5c3ff64829c96413
#
_entry.id   eaf0d10da975891d5c3ff64829c96413
#
_cell.length_a   1.000
_cell.length_b   1.000
_cell.length_c   1.000
_cell.angle_alpha   90.00
_cell.angle_beta   90.00
_cell.angle_gamma   90.00
#
_symmetry.space_group_name_H-M   'P 1'
#
loop_
_entity.id
_entity.type
_entity.pdbx_description
1 polymer ?
#
loop_
_entity_poly.entity_id
_entity_poly.type
_entity_poly.pdbx_seq_one_letter_code
_entity_poly.pdbx_strand_id
1 'polypeptide(L)'
;MILIFGGTTEGRMAVDVCEEAGKPFYYSTKSALQQVELCHGVRLSGVMTSDDILNFCHQNDIHCIVDAAHPFAENLHKTIAETGIKVIRLQRQFGDKIDGITYCKDYEDAIQKMLQSGVLNLLALSGANTINKLKSFWQNHHTVFRILNREESVECAKKNGFPIDNLIFYPDSMPDVEEEKRMMSVVGCDAIITKESGETGGFEAKVKAAMALGLKVFVVEHPQLPADWIYVSGSHTLRRAIQHLVPDFFPLKTGLTTGACATAATKAALLSLLCDEYPEEVSFALPDGEVLTIPVECSSPGTATVEKDYSDDPDVLKGCRITSTVMPNKTGDIRFLHGDGVGTVTLPGLGIPVGDPAVNPTPRQMITNEIRALSKVGYDVRISVENGSELALRTFNYKVGVVDGISIIGTSGIVSPLSNEAFVESIGRELQVAKAIGCTAIGFASGKKGENALKEAEPDLRVIHYGNFVGEALKKAHNLGFQRVVLGIMIGKAIKLADGHMDTHSHKVELDLSKWGVTMARQLWDVMPPSFFTEIEKNCWKHCRTVFPDGELEVRLIRDANV
;
A
#
# COMPACT_ATOMS: atom_id res chain seq x y z
N MET A 1 -10.58 -21.75 -1.94
CA MET A 1 -9.18 -21.38 -2.26
C MET A 1 -9.12 -20.41 -3.44
N ILE A 2 -7.92 -19.90 -3.81
CA ILE A 2 -7.71 -18.89 -4.87
C ILE A 2 -6.75 -19.45 -5.92
N LEU A 3 -7.03 -19.17 -7.21
CA LEU A 3 -6.12 -19.43 -8.32
C LEU A 3 -5.68 -18.10 -8.94
N ILE A 4 -4.37 -17.85 -8.98
CA ILE A 4 -3.78 -16.65 -9.57
C ILE A 4 -3.17 -17.00 -10.91
N PHE A 5 -3.55 -16.29 -11.97
CA PHE A 5 -2.83 -16.29 -13.24
C PHE A 5 -1.90 -15.08 -13.30
N GLY A 6 -0.59 -15.34 -13.43
CA GLY A 6 0.43 -14.31 -13.31
C GLY A 6 1.47 -14.31 -14.43
N GLY A 7 2.73 -14.12 -14.09
CA GLY A 7 3.83 -13.96 -15.03
C GLY A 7 4.23 -12.48 -15.24
N THR A 8 3.71 -11.58 -14.44
CA THR A 8 3.90 -10.11 -14.50
C THR A 8 4.30 -9.56 -13.13
N THR A 9 4.51 -8.26 -13.03
CA THR A 9 4.68 -7.55 -11.75
C THR A 9 3.40 -7.64 -10.90
N GLU A 10 2.23 -7.51 -11.53
CA GLU A 10 0.92 -7.65 -10.89
C GLU A 10 0.73 -9.07 -10.35
N GLY A 11 1.25 -10.08 -11.06
CA GLY A 11 1.25 -11.47 -10.58
C GLY A 11 2.07 -11.65 -9.29
N ARG A 12 3.21 -10.96 -9.14
CA ARG A 12 3.98 -10.95 -7.88
C ARG A 12 3.20 -10.26 -6.77
N MET A 13 2.65 -9.09 -7.04
CA MET A 13 1.79 -8.37 -6.08
C MET A 13 0.63 -9.25 -5.59
N ALA A 14 -0.02 -9.99 -6.50
CA ALA A 14 -1.10 -10.90 -6.12
C ALA A 14 -0.61 -12.05 -5.23
N VAL A 15 0.60 -12.57 -5.47
CA VAL A 15 1.24 -13.56 -4.61
C VAL A 15 1.52 -12.97 -3.23
N ASP A 16 2.17 -11.80 -3.16
CA ASP A 16 2.50 -11.14 -1.89
C ASP A 16 1.25 -10.92 -1.04
N VAL A 17 0.16 -10.43 -1.64
CA VAL A 17 -1.14 -10.25 -0.97
C VAL A 17 -1.71 -11.59 -0.46
N CYS A 18 -1.64 -12.66 -1.25
CA CYS A 18 -2.17 -13.96 -0.83
C CYS A 18 -1.30 -14.65 0.23
N GLU A 19 0.02 -14.44 0.21
CA GLU A 19 0.94 -14.97 1.25
C GLU A 19 0.63 -14.39 2.64
N GLU A 20 0.12 -13.14 2.73
CA GLU A 20 -0.32 -12.54 4.00
C GLU A 20 -1.42 -13.34 4.71
N ALA A 21 -2.19 -14.14 3.96
CA ALA A 21 -3.24 -14.96 4.52
C ALA A 21 -2.70 -16.17 5.30
N GLY A 22 -1.47 -16.62 5.05
CA GLY A 22 -0.91 -17.84 5.62
C GLY A 22 -1.70 -19.10 5.21
N LYS A 23 -2.45 -19.05 4.12
CA LYS A 23 -3.32 -20.13 3.61
C LYS A 23 -2.90 -20.57 2.21
N PRO A 24 -3.17 -21.83 1.83
CA PRO A 24 -2.84 -22.33 0.51
C PRO A 24 -3.57 -21.58 -0.61
N PHE A 25 -2.85 -21.32 -1.71
CA PHE A 25 -3.36 -20.79 -2.97
C PHE A 25 -2.56 -21.36 -4.15
N TYR A 26 -3.02 -21.17 -5.37
CA TYR A 26 -2.33 -21.63 -6.58
C TYR A 26 -1.87 -20.45 -7.42
N TYR A 27 -0.63 -20.55 -7.93
CA TYR A 27 -0.04 -19.54 -8.81
C TYR A 27 0.34 -20.16 -10.16
N SER A 28 -0.37 -19.80 -11.21
CA SER A 28 -0.21 -20.34 -12.57
C SER A 28 0.54 -19.37 -13.48
N THR A 29 1.52 -19.90 -14.20
CA THR A 29 2.28 -19.18 -15.23
C THR A 29 2.46 -20.04 -16.47
N LYS A 30 2.56 -19.41 -17.66
CA LYS A 30 2.81 -20.12 -18.91
C LYS A 30 4.13 -20.90 -18.91
N SER A 31 5.16 -20.37 -18.25
CA SER A 31 6.50 -20.99 -18.14
C SER A 31 7.04 -20.82 -16.72
N ALA A 32 7.98 -21.68 -16.33
CA ALA A 32 8.61 -21.64 -15.01
C ALA A 32 9.68 -20.53 -14.86
N LEU A 33 9.85 -19.64 -15.84
CA LEU A 33 10.94 -18.67 -15.89
C LEU A 33 10.84 -17.56 -14.86
N GLN A 34 9.63 -17.22 -14.39
CA GLN A 34 9.47 -16.19 -13.38
C GLN A 34 9.84 -16.74 -12.00
N GLN A 35 10.85 -16.15 -11.38
CA GLN A 35 11.21 -16.45 -9.99
C GLN A 35 10.30 -15.67 -9.05
N VAL A 36 9.49 -16.38 -8.26
CA VAL A 36 8.64 -15.88 -7.18
C VAL A 36 8.77 -16.88 -6.04
N GLU A 37 9.07 -16.39 -4.85
CA GLU A 37 9.06 -17.20 -3.64
C GLU A 37 7.61 -17.48 -3.23
N LEU A 38 7.30 -18.73 -2.94
CA LEU A 38 5.99 -19.18 -2.50
C LEU A 38 6.18 -19.94 -1.19
N CYS A 39 5.63 -19.39 -0.10
CA CYS A 39 5.64 -20.04 1.22
C CYS A 39 4.40 -20.91 1.40
N HIS A 40 3.25 -20.42 1.01
CA HIS A 40 1.95 -21.10 1.11
C HIS A 40 1.35 -21.40 -0.28
N GLY A 41 1.88 -20.76 -1.31
CA GLY A 41 1.43 -20.95 -2.69
C GLY A 41 1.97 -22.20 -3.35
N VAL A 42 1.17 -22.83 -4.21
CA VAL A 42 1.57 -23.95 -5.07
C VAL A 42 1.70 -23.47 -6.51
N ARG A 43 2.89 -23.69 -7.10
CA ARG A 43 3.15 -23.28 -8.49
C ARG A 43 2.55 -24.26 -9.48
N LEU A 44 1.89 -23.71 -10.48
CA LEU A 44 1.44 -24.40 -11.68
C LEU A 44 2.16 -23.82 -12.91
N SER A 45 2.52 -24.65 -13.86
CA SER A 45 3.17 -24.23 -15.11
C SER A 45 2.52 -24.91 -16.30
N GLY A 46 2.34 -24.16 -17.37
CA GLY A 46 1.76 -24.65 -18.61
C GLY A 46 0.52 -23.86 -19.03
N VAL A 47 0.01 -24.19 -20.21
CA VAL A 47 -1.23 -23.63 -20.75
C VAL A 47 -2.39 -24.53 -20.34
N MET A 48 -3.45 -23.94 -19.83
CA MET A 48 -4.69 -24.63 -19.45
C MET A 48 -5.82 -24.20 -20.40
N THR A 49 -6.68 -25.15 -20.75
CA THR A 49 -7.95 -24.85 -21.41
C THR A 49 -9.01 -24.41 -20.41
N SER A 50 -10.17 -23.93 -20.88
CA SER A 50 -11.29 -23.57 -19.99
C SER A 50 -11.78 -24.78 -19.18
N ASP A 51 -11.84 -25.96 -19.80
CA ASP A 51 -12.21 -27.19 -19.10
C ASP A 51 -11.16 -27.61 -18.05
N ASP A 52 -9.87 -27.47 -18.35
CA ASP A 52 -8.80 -27.74 -17.39
C ASP A 52 -8.91 -26.83 -16.17
N ILE A 53 -9.16 -25.52 -16.38
CA ILE A 53 -9.34 -24.56 -15.31
C ILE A 53 -10.56 -24.91 -14.47
N LEU A 54 -11.72 -25.18 -15.11
CA LEU A 54 -12.95 -25.58 -14.42
C LEU A 54 -12.75 -26.82 -13.56
N ASN A 55 -12.20 -27.87 -14.15
CA ASN A 55 -11.95 -29.14 -13.45
C ASN A 55 -10.99 -28.93 -12.27
N PHE A 56 -9.91 -28.18 -12.48
CA PHE A 56 -8.95 -27.86 -11.43
C PHE A 56 -9.60 -27.07 -10.29
N CYS A 57 -10.40 -26.07 -10.60
CA CYS A 57 -11.10 -25.26 -9.61
C CYS A 57 -12.10 -26.09 -8.81
N HIS A 58 -12.87 -26.97 -9.46
CA HIS A 58 -13.80 -27.88 -8.75
C HIS A 58 -13.08 -28.87 -7.83
N GLN A 59 -11.97 -29.47 -8.30
CA GLN A 59 -11.20 -30.43 -7.50
C GLN A 59 -10.52 -29.80 -6.27
N ASN A 60 -10.22 -28.50 -6.33
CA ASN A 60 -9.47 -27.80 -5.28
C ASN A 60 -10.30 -26.76 -4.52
N ASP A 61 -11.64 -26.78 -4.65
CA ASP A 61 -12.54 -25.84 -3.97
C ASP A 61 -12.16 -24.36 -4.18
N ILE A 62 -11.89 -24.01 -5.46
CA ILE A 62 -11.51 -22.65 -5.86
C ILE A 62 -12.76 -21.93 -6.36
N HIS A 63 -13.10 -20.80 -5.70
CA HIS A 63 -14.28 -20.00 -6.03
C HIS A 63 -13.94 -18.62 -6.60
N CYS A 64 -12.65 -18.29 -6.65
CA CYS A 64 -12.17 -17.01 -7.12
C CYS A 64 -10.89 -17.19 -7.93
N ILE A 65 -10.86 -16.57 -9.10
CA ILE A 65 -9.66 -16.44 -9.94
C ILE A 65 -9.16 -15.00 -9.82
N VAL A 66 -7.86 -14.83 -9.58
CA VAL A 66 -7.16 -13.54 -9.71
C VAL A 66 -6.43 -13.54 -11.04
N ASP A 67 -6.92 -12.78 -12.00
CA ASP A 67 -6.25 -12.58 -13.27
C ASP A 67 -5.29 -11.38 -13.17
N ALA A 68 -4.02 -11.69 -12.96
CA ALA A 68 -2.91 -10.76 -12.93
C ALA A 68 -1.98 -10.95 -14.14
N ALA A 69 -2.46 -11.56 -15.20
CA ALA A 69 -1.71 -11.78 -16.42
C ALA A 69 -1.49 -10.48 -17.21
N HIS A 70 -0.62 -10.55 -18.22
CA HIS A 70 -0.33 -9.38 -19.05
C HIS A 70 -1.60 -8.87 -19.76
N PRO A 71 -1.88 -7.56 -19.83
CA PRO A 71 -3.12 -7.02 -20.43
C PRO A 71 -3.42 -7.53 -21.85
N PHE A 72 -2.40 -7.87 -22.63
CA PHE A 72 -2.51 -8.43 -23.98
C PHE A 72 -2.49 -9.97 -24.03
N ALA A 73 -2.76 -10.66 -22.93
CA ALA A 73 -2.89 -12.12 -22.91
C ALA A 73 -4.30 -12.57 -23.35
N GLU A 74 -4.75 -12.08 -24.52
CA GLU A 74 -6.11 -12.23 -25.05
C GLU A 74 -6.67 -13.67 -24.95
N ASN A 75 -5.86 -14.67 -25.35
CA ASN A 75 -6.29 -16.08 -25.29
C ASN A 75 -6.56 -16.54 -23.85
N LEU A 76 -5.68 -16.17 -22.90
CA LEU A 76 -5.86 -16.54 -21.51
C LEU A 76 -7.10 -15.85 -20.91
N HIS A 77 -7.29 -14.56 -21.18
CA HIS A 77 -8.46 -13.83 -20.69
C HIS A 77 -9.76 -14.44 -21.22
N LYS A 78 -9.80 -14.82 -22.51
CA LYS A 78 -10.94 -15.52 -23.10
C LYS A 78 -11.16 -16.87 -22.43
N THR A 79 -10.10 -17.66 -22.25
CA THR A 79 -10.16 -18.96 -21.57
C THR A 79 -10.70 -18.83 -20.14
N ILE A 80 -10.25 -17.81 -19.39
CA ILE A 80 -10.75 -17.54 -18.03
C ILE A 80 -12.24 -17.13 -18.06
N ALA A 81 -12.63 -16.24 -18.99
CA ALA A 81 -14.01 -15.78 -19.13
C ALA A 81 -14.99 -16.93 -19.41
N GLU A 82 -14.58 -17.91 -20.22
CA GLU A 82 -15.38 -19.09 -20.55
C GLU A 82 -15.67 -19.99 -19.34
N THR A 83 -14.92 -19.86 -18.24
CA THR A 83 -15.14 -20.68 -17.03
C THR A 83 -16.36 -20.27 -16.23
N GLY A 84 -16.82 -19.03 -16.32
CA GLY A 84 -17.91 -18.49 -15.51
C GLY A 84 -17.60 -18.35 -14.00
N ILE A 85 -16.36 -18.63 -13.58
CA ILE A 85 -15.92 -18.43 -12.18
C ILE A 85 -15.77 -16.93 -11.92
N LYS A 86 -15.98 -16.49 -10.67
CA LYS A 86 -15.77 -15.10 -10.29
C LYS A 86 -14.30 -14.69 -10.46
N VAL A 87 -14.07 -13.59 -11.18
CA VAL A 87 -12.74 -13.09 -11.52
C VAL A 87 -12.49 -11.73 -10.90
N ILE A 88 -11.35 -11.60 -10.23
CA ILE A 88 -10.76 -10.32 -9.89
C ILE A 88 -9.65 -10.04 -10.90
N ARG A 89 -9.78 -8.97 -11.67
CA ARG A 89 -8.75 -8.51 -12.59
C ARG A 89 -7.84 -7.50 -11.89
N LEU A 90 -6.62 -7.91 -11.60
CA LEU A 90 -5.58 -7.00 -11.14
C LEU A 90 -4.92 -6.35 -12.36
N GLN A 91 -5.24 -5.10 -12.60
CA GLN A 91 -4.76 -4.34 -13.74
C GLN A 91 -3.80 -3.22 -13.33
N ARG A 92 -3.00 -2.76 -14.28
CA ARG A 92 -2.18 -1.56 -14.12
C ARG A 92 -3.05 -0.32 -14.13
N GLN A 93 -2.61 0.70 -13.41
CA GLN A 93 -3.14 2.03 -13.66
C GLN A 93 -2.54 2.54 -14.98
N PHE A 94 -3.42 2.91 -15.90
CA PHE A 94 -3.04 3.61 -17.12
C PHE A 94 -3.24 5.09 -16.87
N GLY A 95 -2.26 5.92 -17.26
CA GLY A 95 -2.39 7.37 -17.18
C GLY A 95 -3.44 7.92 -18.17
N ASP A 96 -3.73 9.19 -18.04
CA ASP A 96 -4.61 9.88 -18.99
C ASP A 96 -4.08 9.79 -20.41
N LYS A 97 -4.99 9.81 -21.39
CA LYS A 97 -4.62 9.84 -22.82
C LYS A 97 -3.81 11.09 -23.11
N ILE A 98 -2.67 10.90 -23.78
CA ILE A 98 -1.73 11.97 -24.09
C ILE A 98 -2.17 12.63 -25.40
N ASP A 99 -2.28 13.96 -25.44
CA ASP A 99 -2.61 14.71 -26.63
C ASP A 99 -1.53 14.54 -27.72
N GLY A 100 -1.97 14.48 -28.98
CA GLY A 100 -1.08 14.29 -30.13
C GLY A 100 -0.71 12.84 -30.44
N ILE A 101 -1.26 11.87 -29.71
CA ILE A 101 -1.10 10.45 -29.95
C ILE A 101 -2.35 9.88 -30.62
N THR A 102 -2.16 8.95 -31.54
CA THR A 102 -3.26 8.20 -32.18
C THR A 102 -3.47 6.90 -31.44
N TYR A 103 -4.50 6.81 -30.61
CA TYR A 103 -4.93 5.58 -29.98
C TYR A 103 -5.70 4.71 -30.96
N CYS A 104 -5.41 3.42 -30.97
CA CYS A 104 -5.96 2.44 -31.90
C CYS A 104 -6.59 1.29 -31.10
N LYS A 105 -7.81 0.94 -31.45
CA LYS A 105 -8.57 -0.13 -30.79
C LYS A 105 -7.86 -1.48 -30.87
N ASP A 106 -7.26 -1.76 -32.02
CA ASP A 106 -6.54 -3.00 -32.32
C ASP A 106 -5.51 -2.77 -33.42
N TYR A 107 -4.82 -3.83 -33.88
CA TYR A 107 -3.79 -3.73 -34.92
C TYR A 107 -4.37 -3.46 -36.30
N GLU A 108 -5.61 -3.85 -36.59
CA GLU A 108 -6.28 -3.56 -37.86
C GLU A 108 -6.62 -2.06 -37.95
N ASP A 109 -7.19 -1.49 -36.90
CA ASP A 109 -7.42 -0.05 -36.79
C ASP A 109 -6.12 0.73 -36.87
N ALA A 110 -5.05 0.24 -36.23
CA ALA A 110 -3.72 0.87 -36.30
C ALA A 110 -3.20 0.89 -37.75
N ILE A 111 -3.31 -0.21 -38.48
CA ILE A 111 -2.89 -0.29 -39.88
C ILE A 111 -3.68 0.71 -40.73
N GLN A 112 -5.00 0.78 -40.57
CA GLN A 112 -5.84 1.73 -41.30
C GLN A 112 -5.42 3.19 -41.02
N LYS A 113 -5.23 3.55 -39.76
CA LYS A 113 -4.82 4.91 -39.36
C LYS A 113 -3.40 5.25 -39.84
N MET A 114 -2.47 4.29 -39.82
CA MET A 114 -1.11 4.47 -40.36
C MET A 114 -1.13 4.74 -41.86
N LEU A 115 -1.92 3.96 -42.63
CA LEU A 115 -2.07 4.16 -44.07
C LEU A 115 -2.71 5.53 -44.41
N GLN A 116 -3.78 5.88 -43.69
CA GLN A 116 -4.43 7.20 -43.85
C GLN A 116 -3.48 8.36 -43.50
N SER A 117 -2.57 8.15 -42.58
CA SER A 117 -1.59 9.15 -42.17
C SER A 117 -0.34 9.19 -43.08
N GLY A 118 -0.26 8.32 -44.09
CA GLY A 118 0.86 8.27 -45.03
C GLY A 118 2.19 7.83 -44.38
N VAL A 119 2.14 6.85 -43.47
CA VAL A 119 3.35 6.27 -42.86
C VAL A 119 4.07 5.39 -43.88
N LEU A 120 5.37 5.66 -44.11
CA LEU A 120 6.21 4.91 -45.03
C LEU A 120 7.24 4.04 -44.30
N ASN A 121 7.82 4.57 -43.21
CA ASN A 121 8.88 3.92 -42.42
C ASN A 121 8.40 3.75 -40.97
N LEU A 122 8.06 2.54 -40.59
CA LEU A 122 7.51 2.23 -39.26
C LEU A 122 8.58 1.59 -38.37
N LEU A 123 8.67 2.08 -37.12
CA LEU A 123 9.36 1.36 -36.03
C LEU A 123 8.32 0.71 -35.12
N ALA A 124 8.27 -0.61 -35.13
CA ALA A 124 7.35 -1.40 -34.29
C ALA A 124 8.00 -1.78 -32.96
N LEU A 125 7.51 -1.18 -31.86
CA LEU A 125 7.96 -1.38 -30.47
C LEU A 125 7.02 -2.29 -29.68
N SER A 126 6.23 -3.12 -30.39
CA SER A 126 5.13 -3.91 -29.83
C SER A 126 5.50 -5.41 -29.59
N GLY A 127 6.73 -5.80 -29.91
CA GLY A 127 7.31 -7.13 -29.65
C GLY A 127 7.04 -8.18 -30.76
N ALA A 128 7.78 -9.28 -30.72
CA ALA A 128 7.81 -10.29 -31.79
C ALA A 128 6.44 -10.90 -32.13
N ASN A 129 5.59 -11.13 -31.13
CA ASN A 129 4.24 -11.72 -31.30
C ASN A 129 3.28 -10.86 -32.15
N THR A 130 3.65 -9.60 -32.45
CA THR A 130 2.82 -8.69 -33.24
C THR A 130 3.25 -8.59 -34.69
N ILE A 131 4.34 -9.25 -35.07
CA ILE A 131 4.83 -9.31 -36.45
C ILE A 131 3.72 -9.82 -37.38
N ASN A 132 3.03 -10.90 -36.98
CA ASN A 132 1.91 -11.43 -37.77
C ASN A 132 0.72 -10.46 -37.83
N LYS A 133 0.42 -9.76 -36.74
CA LYS A 133 -0.70 -8.80 -36.66
C LYS A 133 -0.48 -7.57 -37.56
N LEU A 134 0.78 -7.22 -37.85
CA LEU A 134 1.16 -6.10 -38.74
C LEU A 134 1.57 -6.56 -40.13
N LYS A 135 1.29 -7.81 -40.51
CA LYS A 135 1.80 -8.42 -41.76
C LYS A 135 1.35 -7.65 -43.00
N SER A 136 0.10 -7.26 -43.11
CA SER A 136 -0.42 -6.51 -44.25
C SER A 136 0.24 -5.12 -44.42
N PHE A 137 0.79 -4.53 -43.35
CA PHE A 137 1.53 -3.29 -43.41
C PHE A 137 2.98 -3.51 -43.82
N TRP A 138 3.75 -4.35 -43.10
CA TRP A 138 5.18 -4.49 -43.34
C TRP A 138 5.54 -5.21 -44.63
N GLN A 139 4.61 -5.91 -45.28
CA GLN A 139 4.84 -6.45 -46.61
C GLN A 139 4.92 -5.38 -47.71
N ASN A 140 4.36 -4.18 -47.45
CA ASN A 140 4.26 -3.12 -48.45
C ASN A 140 5.00 -1.81 -48.01
N HIS A 141 5.42 -1.74 -46.75
CA HIS A 141 6.07 -0.55 -46.18
C HIS A 141 7.30 -0.95 -45.38
N HIS A 142 8.33 -0.14 -45.42
CA HIS A 142 9.54 -0.39 -44.64
C HIS A 142 9.21 -0.41 -43.15
N THR A 143 9.53 -1.52 -42.48
CA THR A 143 9.22 -1.71 -41.07
C THR A 143 10.39 -2.34 -40.35
N VAL A 144 10.78 -1.77 -39.24
CA VAL A 144 11.78 -2.31 -38.31
C VAL A 144 11.06 -2.73 -37.04
N PHE A 145 11.31 -3.96 -36.57
CA PHE A 145 10.79 -4.44 -35.29
C PHE A 145 11.86 -4.44 -34.24
N ARG A 146 11.57 -3.86 -33.07
CA ARG A 146 12.41 -4.03 -31.88
C ARG A 146 11.85 -5.14 -30.99
N ILE A 147 12.65 -6.18 -30.78
CA ILE A 147 12.26 -7.39 -30.06
C ILE A 147 13.26 -7.71 -28.95
N LEU A 148 12.89 -8.56 -28.02
CA LEU A 148 13.81 -9.07 -27.01
C LEU A 148 14.85 -9.98 -27.68
N ASN A 149 16.08 -9.90 -27.23
CA ASN A 149 17.19 -10.76 -27.71
C ASN A 149 17.06 -12.18 -27.14
N ARG A 150 16.08 -12.90 -27.67
CA ARG A 150 15.77 -14.30 -27.30
C ARG A 150 15.57 -15.12 -28.57
N GLU A 151 16.04 -16.36 -28.55
CA GLU A 151 15.91 -17.27 -29.67
C GLU A 151 14.45 -17.42 -30.14
N GLU A 152 13.52 -17.59 -29.20
CA GLU A 152 12.09 -17.67 -29.47
C GLU A 152 11.52 -16.45 -30.21
N SER A 153 12.05 -15.25 -29.92
CA SER A 153 11.61 -14.01 -30.59
C SER A 153 12.07 -13.97 -32.04
N VAL A 154 13.30 -14.41 -32.29
CA VAL A 154 13.87 -14.50 -33.64
C VAL A 154 13.20 -15.60 -34.45
N GLU A 155 12.92 -16.75 -33.84
CA GLU A 155 12.17 -17.83 -34.50
C GLU A 155 10.74 -17.41 -34.85
N CYS A 156 10.09 -16.64 -33.98
CA CYS A 156 8.79 -16.06 -34.26
C CYS A 156 8.82 -15.17 -35.53
N ALA A 157 9.85 -14.33 -35.68
CA ALA A 157 10.02 -13.50 -36.86
C ALA A 157 10.23 -14.34 -38.13
N LYS A 158 11.13 -15.34 -38.07
CA LYS A 158 11.38 -16.27 -39.17
C LYS A 158 10.11 -17.02 -39.62
N LYS A 159 9.38 -17.56 -38.65
CA LYS A 159 8.13 -18.30 -38.91
C LYS A 159 7.08 -17.44 -39.62
N ASN A 160 7.05 -16.13 -39.36
CA ASN A 160 6.14 -15.19 -40.01
C ASN A 160 6.67 -14.66 -41.36
N GLY A 161 7.89 -15.07 -41.78
CA GLY A 161 8.54 -14.59 -43.00
C GLY A 161 9.00 -13.12 -42.95
N PHE A 162 9.25 -12.60 -41.75
CA PHE A 162 9.75 -11.24 -41.57
C PHE A 162 11.25 -11.17 -41.83
N PRO A 163 11.75 -10.13 -42.56
CA PRO A 163 13.18 -9.99 -42.84
C PRO A 163 14.00 -9.80 -41.55
N ILE A 164 14.96 -10.69 -41.32
CA ILE A 164 15.76 -10.68 -40.10
C ILE A 164 16.65 -9.44 -40.01
N ASP A 165 17.10 -8.90 -41.14
CA ASP A 165 17.89 -7.66 -41.20
C ASP A 165 17.12 -6.43 -40.72
N ASN A 166 15.80 -6.50 -40.65
CA ASN A 166 14.94 -5.44 -40.12
C ASN A 166 14.57 -5.64 -38.63
N LEU A 167 15.29 -6.53 -37.94
CA LEU A 167 15.16 -6.70 -36.49
C LEU A 167 16.23 -5.91 -35.76
N ILE A 168 15.81 -5.22 -34.68
CA ILE A 168 16.71 -4.65 -33.69
C ILE A 168 16.34 -5.21 -32.32
N PHE A 169 17.30 -5.23 -31.40
CA PHE A 169 17.11 -5.85 -30.09
C PHE A 169 17.05 -4.81 -28.97
N TYR A 170 16.26 -5.10 -27.94
CA TYR A 170 16.29 -4.34 -26.70
C TYR A 170 17.65 -4.56 -26.03
N PRO A 171 18.24 -3.51 -25.43
CA PRO A 171 19.38 -3.67 -24.53
C PRO A 171 18.97 -4.42 -23.25
N ASP A 172 19.94 -4.84 -22.44
CA ASP A 172 19.69 -5.56 -21.19
C ASP A 172 18.99 -4.68 -20.14
N SER A 173 19.20 -3.37 -20.16
CA SER A 173 18.50 -2.40 -19.33
C SER A 173 17.40 -1.67 -20.12
N MET A 174 16.36 -1.18 -19.41
CA MET A 174 15.30 -0.39 -20.03
C MET A 174 15.87 0.97 -20.49
N PRO A 175 15.73 1.34 -21.78
CA PRO A 175 16.25 2.60 -22.30
C PRO A 175 15.52 3.82 -21.69
N ASP A 176 16.26 4.88 -21.43
CA ASP A 176 15.72 6.19 -21.10
C ASP A 176 15.24 6.96 -22.36
N VAL A 177 14.70 8.17 -22.16
CA VAL A 177 14.17 9.00 -23.26
C VAL A 177 15.24 9.36 -24.28
N GLU A 178 16.48 9.64 -23.87
CA GLU A 178 17.56 10.05 -24.77
C GLU A 178 18.12 8.85 -25.54
N GLU A 179 18.14 7.67 -24.94
CA GLU A 179 18.51 6.42 -25.63
C GLU A 179 17.45 6.04 -26.66
N GLU A 180 16.16 6.17 -26.32
CA GLU A 180 15.06 5.97 -27.27
C GLU A 180 15.14 6.95 -28.44
N LYS A 181 15.40 8.23 -28.22
CA LYS A 181 15.59 9.23 -29.29
C LYS A 181 16.74 8.86 -30.23
N ARG A 182 17.91 8.50 -29.66
CA ARG A 182 19.08 8.10 -30.46
C ARG A 182 18.75 6.92 -31.35
N MET A 183 18.10 5.90 -30.81
CA MET A 183 17.72 4.71 -31.55
C MET A 183 16.72 5.04 -32.66
N MET A 184 15.66 5.81 -32.37
CA MET A 184 14.66 6.21 -33.36
C MET A 184 15.27 7.06 -34.49
N SER A 185 16.23 7.93 -34.18
CA SER A 185 16.95 8.74 -35.18
C SER A 185 17.85 7.88 -36.07
N VAL A 186 18.51 6.84 -35.52
CA VAL A 186 19.33 5.92 -36.31
C VAL A 186 18.47 5.05 -37.24
N VAL A 187 17.30 4.60 -36.77
CA VAL A 187 16.36 3.83 -37.61
C VAL A 187 15.76 4.68 -38.72
N GLY A 188 15.60 5.98 -38.53
CA GLY A 188 15.07 6.91 -39.56
C GLY A 188 13.60 6.66 -39.85
N CYS A 189 12.81 6.28 -38.85
CA CYS A 189 11.38 6.09 -38.99
C CYS A 189 10.59 7.41 -39.01
N ASP A 190 9.42 7.40 -39.60
CA ASP A 190 8.46 8.53 -39.61
C ASP A 190 7.30 8.29 -38.61
N ALA A 191 7.19 7.06 -38.13
CA ALA A 191 6.19 6.68 -37.14
C ALA A 191 6.68 5.56 -36.21
N ILE A 192 6.12 5.53 -35.00
CA ILE A 192 6.23 4.37 -34.11
C ILE A 192 4.87 3.75 -33.85
N ILE A 193 4.83 2.43 -33.62
CA ILE A 193 3.69 1.72 -33.03
C ILE A 193 4.12 1.02 -31.75
N THR A 194 3.37 1.24 -30.69
CA THR A 194 3.61 0.60 -29.39
C THR A 194 2.30 0.10 -28.79
N LYS A 195 2.39 -0.65 -27.69
CA LYS A 195 1.24 -1.06 -26.88
C LYS A 195 1.11 -0.13 -25.69
N GLU A 196 -0.09 0.03 -25.19
CA GLU A 196 -0.38 0.63 -23.91
C GLU A 196 0.10 -0.30 -22.79
N SER A 197 1.40 -0.26 -22.45
CA SER A 197 2.05 -1.26 -21.59
C SER A 197 2.38 -0.77 -20.18
N GLY A 198 2.06 0.49 -19.84
CA GLY A 198 2.40 1.13 -18.56
C GLY A 198 3.91 1.38 -18.37
N GLU A 199 4.30 1.83 -17.19
CA GLU A 199 5.68 2.23 -16.87
C GLU A 199 6.69 1.10 -17.05
N THR A 200 6.39 -0.10 -16.59
CA THR A 200 7.28 -1.26 -16.67
C THR A 200 7.59 -1.70 -18.10
N GLY A 201 6.81 -1.27 -19.08
CA GLY A 201 7.04 -1.50 -20.52
C GLY A 201 7.82 -0.39 -21.20
N GLY A 202 8.28 0.64 -20.47
CA GLY A 202 8.96 1.81 -21.04
C GLY A 202 8.05 2.65 -21.96
N PHE A 203 6.74 2.61 -21.75
CA PHE A 203 5.77 3.30 -22.61
C PHE A 203 6.03 4.80 -22.66
N GLU A 204 6.19 5.41 -21.49
CA GLU A 204 6.39 6.86 -21.38
C GLU A 204 7.68 7.34 -22.07
N ALA A 205 8.79 6.62 -21.90
CA ALA A 205 10.06 6.96 -22.54
C ALA A 205 9.95 6.90 -24.07
N LYS A 206 9.32 5.85 -24.62
CA LYS A 206 9.09 5.68 -26.06
C LYS A 206 8.24 6.81 -26.64
N VAL A 207 7.15 7.13 -25.96
CA VAL A 207 6.21 8.16 -26.40
C VAL A 207 6.86 9.55 -26.35
N LYS A 208 7.50 9.91 -25.22
CA LYS A 208 8.21 11.19 -25.08
C LYS A 208 9.33 11.37 -26.13
N ALA A 209 10.10 10.29 -26.36
CA ALA A 209 11.15 10.31 -27.36
C ALA A 209 10.60 10.55 -28.77
N ALA A 210 9.55 9.82 -29.18
CA ALA A 210 8.92 9.96 -30.47
C ALA A 210 8.30 11.34 -30.69
N MET A 211 7.57 11.86 -29.69
CA MET A 211 6.98 13.20 -29.74
C MET A 211 8.07 14.30 -29.85
N ALA A 212 9.16 14.16 -29.11
CA ALA A 212 10.28 15.11 -29.19
C ALA A 212 10.98 15.13 -30.57
N LEU A 213 10.89 14.01 -31.31
CA LEU A 213 11.39 13.90 -32.69
C LEU A 213 10.34 14.25 -33.76
N GLY A 214 9.12 14.61 -33.34
CA GLY A 214 8.02 14.92 -34.28
C GLY A 214 7.49 13.69 -35.03
N LEU A 215 7.72 12.48 -34.52
CA LEU A 215 7.24 11.25 -35.13
C LEU A 215 5.75 11.04 -34.85
N LYS A 216 5.04 10.39 -35.77
CA LYS A 216 3.67 9.95 -35.55
C LYS A 216 3.67 8.79 -34.56
N VAL A 217 2.83 8.86 -33.53
CA VAL A 217 2.75 7.84 -32.47
C VAL A 217 1.41 7.12 -32.54
N PHE A 218 1.46 5.82 -32.76
CA PHE A 218 0.29 4.94 -32.73
C PHE A 218 0.37 4.03 -31.50
N VAL A 219 -0.67 4.05 -30.69
CA VAL A 219 -0.77 3.23 -29.46
C VAL A 219 -1.93 2.26 -29.58
N VAL A 220 -1.63 0.98 -29.54
CA VAL A 220 -2.67 -0.06 -29.51
C VAL A 220 -3.15 -0.17 -28.05
N GLU A 221 -4.43 0.14 -27.85
CA GLU A 221 -5.10 0.04 -26.55
C GLU A 221 -5.16 -1.43 -26.09
N HIS A 222 -5.22 -1.63 -24.79
CA HIS A 222 -5.41 -2.96 -24.23
C HIS A 222 -6.81 -3.51 -24.58
N PRO A 223 -6.96 -4.82 -24.80
CA PRO A 223 -8.26 -5.42 -25.11
C PRO A 223 -9.28 -5.17 -24.00
N GLN A 224 -10.52 -4.92 -24.38
CA GLN A 224 -11.61 -4.85 -23.41
C GLN A 224 -11.90 -6.25 -22.85
N LEU A 225 -11.96 -6.32 -21.53
CA LEU A 225 -12.25 -7.53 -20.79
C LEU A 225 -13.73 -7.52 -20.33
N PRO A 226 -14.29 -8.66 -19.89
CA PRO A 226 -15.69 -8.76 -19.47
C PRO A 226 -16.06 -7.74 -18.39
N ALA A 227 -17.17 -7.03 -18.57
CA ALA A 227 -17.62 -5.98 -17.64
C ALA A 227 -18.07 -6.50 -16.26
N ASP A 228 -18.34 -7.79 -16.14
CA ASP A 228 -18.74 -8.46 -14.90
C ASP A 228 -17.55 -8.90 -14.03
N TRP A 229 -16.33 -8.68 -14.49
CA TRP A 229 -15.13 -8.89 -13.67
C TRP A 229 -14.96 -7.75 -12.65
N ILE A 230 -14.37 -8.07 -11.50
CA ILE A 230 -14.04 -7.07 -10.48
C ILE A 230 -12.66 -6.51 -10.80
N TYR A 231 -12.60 -5.22 -11.14
CA TYR A 231 -11.36 -4.56 -11.51
C TYR A 231 -10.71 -3.90 -10.29
N VAL A 232 -9.42 -4.20 -10.09
CA VAL A 232 -8.61 -3.65 -9.00
C VAL A 232 -7.22 -3.27 -9.54
N SER A 233 -6.56 -2.28 -8.91
CA SER A 233 -5.29 -1.73 -9.42
C SER A 233 -4.14 -1.78 -8.44
N GLY A 234 -4.33 -2.26 -7.21
CA GLY A 234 -3.28 -2.31 -6.20
C GLY A 234 -3.49 -3.42 -5.17
N SER A 235 -2.59 -3.49 -4.20
CA SER A 235 -2.59 -4.53 -3.17
C SER A 235 -3.79 -4.41 -2.22
N HIS A 236 -4.16 -3.20 -1.86
CA HIS A 236 -5.28 -2.95 -0.93
C HIS A 236 -6.62 -3.25 -1.57
N THR A 237 -6.86 -2.80 -2.81
CA THR A 237 -8.08 -3.11 -3.55
C THR A 237 -8.19 -4.60 -3.86
N LEU A 238 -7.08 -5.26 -4.21
CA LEU A 238 -7.04 -6.70 -4.41
C LEU A 238 -7.42 -7.45 -3.13
N ARG A 239 -6.79 -7.10 -2.00
CA ARG A 239 -7.08 -7.71 -0.70
C ARG A 239 -8.56 -7.54 -0.32
N ARG A 240 -9.11 -6.33 -0.48
CA ARG A 240 -10.54 -6.06 -0.21
C ARG A 240 -11.48 -6.85 -1.11
N ALA A 241 -11.17 -6.95 -2.41
CA ALA A 241 -11.96 -7.76 -3.34
C ALA A 241 -11.94 -9.25 -2.98
N ILE A 242 -10.77 -9.79 -2.60
CA ILE A 242 -10.65 -11.15 -2.11
C ILE A 242 -11.45 -11.33 -0.81
N GLN A 243 -11.35 -10.42 0.15
CA GLN A 243 -12.10 -10.47 1.41
C GLN A 243 -13.62 -10.49 1.18
N HIS A 244 -14.09 -9.80 0.13
CA HIS A 244 -15.50 -9.80 -0.23
C HIS A 244 -15.95 -11.13 -0.86
N LEU A 245 -15.17 -11.69 -1.79
CA LEU A 245 -15.52 -12.93 -2.50
C LEU A 245 -15.22 -14.20 -1.69
N VAL A 246 -14.18 -14.17 -0.85
CA VAL A 246 -13.71 -15.30 -0.04
C VAL A 246 -13.46 -14.82 1.40
N PRO A 247 -14.53 -14.56 2.19
CA PRO A 247 -14.44 -13.86 3.49
C PRO A 247 -13.48 -14.51 4.50
N ASP A 248 -13.34 -15.83 4.44
CA ASP A 248 -12.49 -16.60 5.37
C ASP A 248 -11.05 -16.76 4.86
N PHE A 249 -10.68 -16.16 3.72
CA PHE A 249 -9.32 -16.36 3.18
C PHE A 249 -8.27 -15.69 4.06
N PHE A 250 -8.45 -14.46 4.44
CA PHE A 250 -7.54 -13.77 5.38
C PHE A 250 -7.96 -14.03 6.84
N PRO A 251 -7.00 -14.24 7.75
CA PRO A 251 -7.29 -14.44 9.16
C PRO A 251 -7.86 -13.18 9.83
N LEU A 252 -7.53 -12.00 9.31
CA LEU A 252 -7.97 -10.70 9.82
C LEU A 252 -8.42 -9.79 8.68
N LYS A 253 -9.54 -9.09 8.89
CA LYS A 253 -10.09 -8.11 7.94
C LYS A 253 -9.43 -6.74 8.12
N THR A 254 -8.95 -6.17 7.02
CA THR A 254 -8.50 -4.77 6.97
C THR A 254 -9.72 -3.84 6.89
N GLY A 255 -9.51 -2.58 7.23
CA GLY A 255 -10.54 -1.54 7.12
C GLY A 255 -9.95 -0.19 6.71
N LEU A 256 -10.80 0.83 6.65
CA LEU A 256 -10.38 2.19 6.30
C LEU A 256 -9.96 2.97 7.55
N THR A 257 -9.00 3.87 7.40
CA THR A 257 -8.68 4.84 8.45
C THR A 257 -9.72 5.96 8.49
N THR A 258 -9.78 6.70 9.59
CA THR A 258 -10.63 7.91 9.68
C THR A 258 -10.24 8.96 8.63
N GLY A 259 -8.95 9.02 8.27
CA GLY A 259 -8.44 9.91 7.23
C GLY A 259 -8.94 9.55 5.83
N ALA A 260 -8.95 8.25 5.48
CA ALA A 260 -9.49 7.78 4.20
C ALA A 260 -11.00 8.06 4.09
N CYS A 261 -11.77 7.76 5.15
CA CYS A 261 -13.20 8.07 5.18
C CYS A 261 -13.47 9.58 5.06
N ALA A 262 -12.71 10.42 5.77
CA ALA A 262 -12.84 11.88 5.67
C ALA A 262 -12.49 12.41 4.26
N THR A 263 -11.50 11.80 3.61
CA THR A 263 -11.10 12.17 2.23
C THR A 263 -12.23 11.87 1.23
N ALA A 264 -12.80 10.67 1.29
CA ALA A 264 -13.92 10.28 0.44
C ALA A 264 -15.17 11.15 0.69
N ALA A 265 -15.51 11.37 1.96
CA ALA A 265 -16.62 12.26 2.32
C ALA A 265 -16.39 13.69 1.80
N THR A 266 -15.15 14.21 1.87
CA THR A 266 -14.83 15.55 1.36
C THR A 266 -14.95 15.62 -0.16
N LYS A 267 -14.49 14.60 -0.89
CA LYS A 267 -14.62 14.54 -2.35
C LYS A 267 -16.09 14.50 -2.79
N ALA A 268 -16.90 13.66 -2.16
CA ALA A 268 -18.33 13.56 -2.42
C ALA A 268 -19.06 14.88 -2.13
N ALA A 269 -18.76 15.51 -0.98
CA ALA A 269 -19.29 16.82 -0.62
C ALA A 269 -18.93 17.89 -1.65
N LEU A 270 -17.68 17.88 -2.14
CA LEU A 270 -17.25 18.84 -3.16
C LEU A 270 -17.93 18.60 -4.52
N LEU A 271 -18.10 17.35 -4.96
CA LEU A 271 -18.82 17.01 -6.18
C LEU A 271 -20.29 17.48 -6.11
N SER A 272 -20.96 17.25 -4.96
CA SER A 272 -22.34 17.73 -4.77
C SER A 272 -22.46 19.25 -4.78
N LEU A 273 -21.40 19.96 -4.41
CA LEU A 273 -21.36 21.43 -4.42
C LEU A 273 -21.03 22.02 -5.81
N LEU A 274 -20.16 21.37 -6.58
CA LEU A 274 -19.67 21.89 -7.86
C LEU A 274 -20.54 21.48 -9.05
N CYS A 275 -21.03 20.25 -9.04
CA CYS A 275 -21.69 19.64 -10.20
C CYS A 275 -23.17 19.36 -9.95
N ASP A 276 -23.69 19.61 -8.73
CA ASP A 276 -25.02 19.17 -8.28
C ASP A 276 -25.21 17.63 -8.44
N GLU A 277 -24.09 16.91 -8.33
CA GLU A 277 -24.05 15.45 -8.37
C GLU A 277 -24.01 14.89 -6.95
N TYR A 278 -24.88 13.94 -6.66
CA TYR A 278 -24.95 13.25 -5.37
C TYR A 278 -24.51 11.81 -5.55
N PRO A 279 -23.19 11.56 -5.62
CA PRO A 279 -22.70 10.22 -5.87
C PRO A 279 -23.04 9.27 -4.72
N GLU A 280 -23.36 8.01 -5.04
CA GLU A 280 -23.52 6.92 -4.07
C GLU A 280 -22.15 6.28 -3.71
N GLU A 281 -21.14 6.49 -4.55
CA GLU A 281 -19.76 6.07 -4.31
C GLU A 281 -18.76 7.08 -4.90
N VAL A 282 -17.56 7.15 -4.34
CA VAL A 282 -16.48 7.99 -4.86
C VAL A 282 -15.16 7.23 -4.88
N SER A 283 -14.37 7.51 -5.92
CA SER A 283 -12.98 7.05 -6.01
C SER A 283 -12.04 8.14 -5.51
N PHE A 284 -11.05 7.78 -4.70
CA PHE A 284 -10.03 8.69 -4.20
C PHE A 284 -8.68 7.98 -4.09
N ALA A 285 -7.58 8.75 -4.15
CA ALA A 285 -6.24 8.20 -4.07
C ALA A 285 -5.77 8.04 -2.62
N LEU A 286 -5.17 6.87 -2.32
CA LEU A 286 -4.38 6.63 -1.12
C LEU A 286 -3.00 7.31 -1.22
N PRO A 287 -2.26 7.44 -0.10
CA PRO A 287 -0.93 8.05 -0.10
C PRO A 287 0.10 7.38 -1.02
N ASP A 288 -0.04 6.08 -1.28
CA ASP A 288 0.79 5.29 -2.20
C ASP A 288 0.37 5.41 -3.68
N GLY A 289 -0.73 6.15 -3.95
CA GLY A 289 -1.30 6.35 -5.27
C GLY A 289 -2.34 5.29 -5.68
N GLU A 290 -2.58 4.26 -4.87
CA GLU A 290 -3.65 3.31 -5.15
C GLU A 290 -5.02 4.00 -5.04
N VAL A 291 -5.93 3.72 -5.98
CA VAL A 291 -7.27 4.32 -5.99
C VAL A 291 -8.29 3.36 -5.39
N LEU A 292 -8.98 3.83 -4.36
CA LEU A 292 -10.10 3.12 -3.75
C LEU A 292 -11.44 3.76 -4.14
N THR A 293 -12.45 2.92 -4.37
CA THR A 293 -13.84 3.35 -4.51
C THR A 293 -14.64 2.85 -3.31
N ILE A 294 -15.34 3.77 -2.64
CA ILE A 294 -16.13 3.43 -1.45
C ILE A 294 -17.50 4.11 -1.48
N PRO A 295 -18.51 3.51 -0.86
CA PRO A 295 -19.83 4.11 -0.74
C PRO A 295 -19.80 5.37 0.10
N VAL A 296 -20.62 6.35 -0.28
CA VAL A 296 -20.81 7.63 0.40
C VAL A 296 -22.28 8.00 0.44
N GLU A 297 -22.67 8.83 1.40
CA GLU A 297 -24.03 9.36 1.53
C GLU A 297 -23.97 10.89 1.47
N CYS A 298 -24.49 11.47 0.41
CA CYS A 298 -24.59 12.93 0.27
C CYS A 298 -25.93 13.41 0.85
N SER A 299 -25.89 14.21 1.91
CA SER A 299 -27.09 14.69 2.61
C SER A 299 -27.60 16.04 2.11
N SER A 300 -26.71 16.88 1.58
CA SER A 300 -27.01 18.20 1.02
C SER A 300 -25.81 18.71 0.21
N PRO A 301 -25.97 19.76 -0.63
CA PRO A 301 -24.85 20.37 -1.32
C PRO A 301 -23.70 20.72 -0.36
N GLY A 302 -22.52 20.25 -0.65
CA GLY A 302 -21.32 20.46 0.16
C GLY A 302 -21.22 19.61 1.43
N THR A 303 -22.10 18.61 1.63
CA THR A 303 -22.06 17.74 2.82
C THR A 303 -22.25 16.28 2.44
N ALA A 304 -21.31 15.45 2.84
CA ALA A 304 -21.39 14.00 2.64
C ALA A 304 -20.79 13.23 3.83
N THR A 305 -21.24 12.01 4.00
CA THR A 305 -20.90 11.11 5.12
C THR A 305 -20.39 9.78 4.60
N VAL A 306 -19.41 9.22 5.28
CA VAL A 306 -18.91 7.84 5.09
C VAL A 306 -19.04 7.10 6.41
N GLU A 307 -19.63 5.92 6.38
CA GLU A 307 -19.59 4.99 7.49
C GLU A 307 -18.27 4.21 7.45
N LYS A 308 -17.51 4.29 8.55
CA LYS A 308 -16.22 3.59 8.65
C LYS A 308 -16.48 2.08 8.72
N ASP A 309 -15.91 1.35 7.76
CA ASP A 309 -16.07 -0.10 7.67
C ASP A 309 -15.48 -0.84 8.88
N TYR A 310 -15.93 -2.09 9.05
CA TYR A 310 -15.49 -2.96 10.13
C TYR A 310 -14.20 -3.67 9.74
N SER A 311 -13.15 -3.46 10.56
CA SER A 311 -11.92 -4.25 10.55
C SER A 311 -11.86 -5.14 11.80
N ASP A 312 -10.96 -6.11 11.82
CA ASP A 312 -10.74 -6.95 13.01
C ASP A 312 -9.77 -6.30 14.02
N ASP A 313 -9.33 -5.08 13.74
CA ASP A 313 -8.60 -4.28 14.72
C ASP A 313 -9.49 -3.94 15.93
N PRO A 314 -9.00 -3.93 17.17
CA PRO A 314 -9.75 -3.52 18.35
C PRO A 314 -9.98 -1.99 18.37
N ASP A 315 -10.46 -1.43 17.27
CA ASP A 315 -10.74 -0.02 17.07
C ASP A 315 -12.13 0.33 17.62
N VAL A 316 -12.20 1.32 18.49
CA VAL A 316 -13.47 1.83 19.05
C VAL A 316 -14.30 2.61 18.02
N LEU A 317 -13.73 2.92 16.87
CA LEU A 317 -14.35 3.73 15.80
C LEU A 317 -15.03 2.89 14.71
N LYS A 318 -15.20 1.58 14.93
CA LYS A 318 -15.94 0.71 13.99
C LYS A 318 -17.37 1.20 13.81
N GLY A 319 -17.82 1.35 12.56
CA GLY A 319 -19.16 1.80 12.21
C GLY A 319 -19.45 3.26 12.54
N CYS A 320 -18.46 4.06 12.96
CA CYS A 320 -18.70 5.49 13.17
C CYS A 320 -18.93 6.21 11.84
N ARG A 321 -19.81 7.21 11.87
CA ARG A 321 -20.12 8.04 10.70
C ARG A 321 -19.23 9.28 10.70
N ILE A 322 -18.48 9.45 9.60
CA ILE A 322 -17.56 10.57 9.40
C ILE A 322 -18.16 11.46 8.32
N THR A 323 -18.51 12.67 8.70
CA THR A 323 -19.13 13.66 7.83
C THR A 323 -18.14 14.76 7.49
N SER A 324 -18.07 15.13 6.21
CA SER A 324 -17.34 16.32 5.75
C SER A 324 -18.32 17.35 5.22
N THR A 325 -18.15 18.60 5.65
CA THR A 325 -18.84 19.77 5.08
C THR A 325 -17.82 20.70 4.46
N VAL A 326 -18.02 21.03 3.19
CA VAL A 326 -17.12 21.85 2.38
C VAL A 326 -17.84 23.13 1.97
N MET A 327 -17.21 24.27 2.22
CA MET A 327 -17.72 25.59 1.86
C MET A 327 -16.65 26.40 1.13
N PRO A 328 -16.97 27.07 0.02
CA PRO A 328 -16.01 27.92 -0.66
C PRO A 328 -15.62 29.12 0.24
N ASN A 329 -14.35 29.51 0.21
CA ASN A 329 -13.85 30.67 0.92
C ASN A 329 -13.17 31.68 -0.03
N LYS A 330 -12.87 32.87 0.51
CA LYS A 330 -12.25 33.95 -0.28
C LYS A 330 -10.73 34.01 -0.17
N THR A 331 -10.12 33.11 0.64
CA THR A 331 -8.66 33.15 0.88
C THR A 331 -7.85 32.45 -0.20
N GLY A 332 -8.47 31.56 -0.98
CA GLY A 332 -7.80 30.72 -1.95
C GLY A 332 -7.16 29.47 -1.33
N ASP A 333 -7.07 29.38 0.01
CA ASP A 333 -6.46 28.27 0.73
C ASP A 333 -7.50 27.22 1.12
N ILE A 334 -7.02 26.02 1.44
CA ILE A 334 -7.83 24.98 2.08
C ILE A 334 -7.59 25.05 3.58
N ARG A 335 -8.65 25.36 4.33
CA ARG A 335 -8.60 25.51 5.79
C ARG A 335 -9.42 24.43 6.45
N PHE A 336 -8.87 23.83 7.49
CA PHE A 336 -9.55 22.82 8.30
C PHE A 336 -10.17 23.50 9.52
N LEU A 337 -11.48 23.42 9.65
CA LEU A 337 -12.25 24.01 10.76
C LEU A 337 -12.68 22.91 11.74
N HIS A 338 -12.95 23.33 12.98
CA HIS A 338 -13.47 22.43 14.01
C HIS A 338 -14.86 21.89 13.61
N GLY A 339 -15.02 20.59 13.71
CA GLY A 339 -16.27 19.86 13.56
C GLY A 339 -16.57 19.03 14.81
N ASP A 340 -17.83 18.66 14.97
CA ASP A 340 -18.29 17.94 16.14
C ASP A 340 -17.62 16.57 16.26
N GLY A 341 -17.16 16.21 17.46
CA GLY A 341 -16.52 14.92 17.73
C GLY A 341 -15.08 14.77 17.21
N VAL A 342 -14.52 15.76 16.51
CA VAL A 342 -13.09 15.83 16.17
C VAL A 342 -12.38 16.65 17.24
N GLY A 343 -11.30 16.08 17.80
CA GLY A 343 -10.60 16.67 18.91
C GLY A 343 -9.79 17.91 18.54
N THR A 344 -9.40 18.65 19.57
CA THR A 344 -8.53 19.84 19.47
C THR A 344 -7.12 19.48 19.92
N VAL A 345 -6.12 19.90 19.15
CA VAL A 345 -4.70 19.73 19.51
C VAL A 345 -4.31 20.74 20.57
N THR A 346 -3.86 20.27 21.73
CA THR A 346 -3.44 21.12 22.86
C THR A 346 -1.94 21.08 23.14
N LEU A 347 -1.21 20.11 22.58
CA LEU A 347 0.24 19.97 22.72
C LEU A 347 0.92 20.01 21.34
N PRO A 348 2.12 20.60 21.23
CA PRO A 348 2.91 20.59 20.01
C PRO A 348 3.49 19.18 19.75
N GLY A 349 3.93 18.92 18.50
CA GLY A 349 4.65 17.69 18.14
C GLY A 349 3.90 16.76 17.17
N LEU A 350 2.61 17.00 16.91
CA LEU A 350 1.83 16.21 15.95
C LEU A 350 1.92 16.70 14.49
N GLY A 351 2.69 17.77 14.23
CA GLY A 351 2.71 18.41 12.92
C GLY A 351 1.44 19.22 12.61
N ILE A 352 0.66 19.54 13.66
CA ILE A 352 -0.58 20.31 13.62
C ILE A 352 -0.41 21.48 14.61
N PRO A 353 -0.79 22.72 14.25
CA PRO A 353 -0.77 23.84 15.18
C PRO A 353 -1.62 23.58 16.43
N VAL A 354 -1.16 24.06 17.58
CA VAL A 354 -1.97 24.02 18.82
C VAL A 354 -3.19 24.91 18.64
N GLY A 355 -4.35 24.38 19.02
CA GLY A 355 -5.64 25.03 18.82
C GLY A 355 -6.40 24.55 17.56
N ASP A 356 -5.74 23.88 16.64
CA ASP A 356 -6.36 23.36 15.42
C ASP A 356 -7.14 22.03 15.65
N PRO A 357 -8.08 21.70 14.76
CA PRO A 357 -8.71 20.38 14.77
C PRO A 357 -7.71 19.27 14.50
N ALA A 358 -7.84 18.17 15.20
CA ALA A 358 -6.94 17.01 15.15
C ALA A 358 -7.09 16.21 13.84
N VAL A 359 -6.82 16.88 12.72
CA VAL A 359 -6.71 16.28 11.38
C VAL A 359 -5.22 16.19 11.05
N ASN A 360 -4.67 14.97 11.01
CA ASN A 360 -3.24 14.74 10.87
C ASN A 360 -2.72 15.14 9.47
N PRO A 361 -1.40 15.35 9.29
CA PRO A 361 -0.82 15.84 8.03
C PRO A 361 -1.19 14.99 6.81
N THR A 362 -1.12 13.66 6.89
CA THR A 362 -1.46 12.77 5.76
C THR A 362 -2.93 12.91 5.33
N PRO A 363 -3.95 12.81 6.20
CA PRO A 363 -5.33 13.13 5.86
C PRO A 363 -5.53 14.54 5.29
N ARG A 364 -4.86 15.56 5.86
CA ARG A 364 -4.91 16.92 5.30
C ARG A 364 -4.40 16.96 3.86
N GLN A 365 -3.30 16.24 3.59
CA GLN A 365 -2.73 16.18 2.23
C GLN A 365 -3.66 15.43 1.26
N MET A 366 -4.20 14.27 1.66
CA MET A 366 -5.14 13.50 0.83
C MET A 366 -6.37 14.35 0.46
N ILE A 367 -6.99 14.99 1.44
CA ILE A 367 -8.14 15.88 1.25
C ILE A 367 -7.77 17.04 0.32
N THR A 368 -6.63 17.67 0.57
CA THR A 368 -6.15 18.79 -0.25
C THR A 368 -5.94 18.37 -1.71
N ASN A 369 -5.34 17.22 -1.94
CA ASN A 369 -5.10 16.69 -3.29
C ASN A 369 -6.42 16.45 -4.04
N GLU A 370 -7.41 15.82 -3.40
CA GLU A 370 -8.71 15.58 -4.02
C GLU A 370 -9.47 16.90 -4.33
N ILE A 371 -9.41 17.88 -3.42
CA ILE A 371 -9.99 19.20 -3.69
C ILE A 371 -9.28 19.87 -4.86
N ARG A 372 -7.96 19.86 -4.89
CA ARG A 372 -7.17 20.54 -5.94
C ARG A 372 -7.29 19.86 -7.31
N ALA A 373 -7.55 18.57 -7.35
CA ALA A 373 -7.86 17.86 -8.60
C ALA A 373 -9.19 18.34 -9.24
N LEU A 374 -10.16 18.77 -8.41
CA LEU A 374 -11.48 19.21 -8.89
C LEU A 374 -11.62 20.74 -8.99
N SER A 375 -10.88 21.51 -8.19
CA SER A 375 -11.08 22.96 -8.09
C SER A 375 -9.81 23.71 -7.67
N LYS A 376 -9.66 24.92 -8.23
CA LYS A 376 -8.60 25.87 -7.87
C LYS A 376 -9.02 26.89 -6.80
N VAL A 377 -10.28 26.87 -6.39
CA VAL A 377 -10.83 27.79 -5.39
C VAL A 377 -10.42 27.35 -3.99
N GLY A 378 -10.42 28.28 -3.04
CA GLY A 378 -10.21 27.97 -1.60
C GLY A 378 -11.47 27.42 -0.96
N TYR A 379 -11.30 26.51 0.01
CA TYR A 379 -12.40 25.90 0.73
C TYR A 379 -12.11 25.79 2.23
N ASP A 380 -13.17 25.95 3.01
CA ASP A 380 -13.21 25.60 4.42
C ASP A 380 -13.77 24.17 4.52
N VAL A 381 -13.01 23.29 5.13
CA VAL A 381 -13.35 21.88 5.33
C VAL A 381 -13.62 21.64 6.81
N ARG A 382 -14.80 21.16 7.14
CA ARG A 382 -15.19 20.77 8.50
C ARG A 382 -15.46 19.27 8.53
N ILE A 383 -14.68 18.53 9.33
CA ILE A 383 -14.88 17.10 9.52
C ILE A 383 -15.52 16.88 10.88
N SER A 384 -16.60 16.12 10.90
CA SER A 384 -17.33 15.76 12.12
C SER A 384 -17.43 14.24 12.25
N VAL A 385 -17.47 13.74 13.47
CA VAL A 385 -17.59 12.31 13.77
C VAL A 385 -18.71 12.10 14.78
N GLU A 386 -19.67 11.28 14.41
CA GLU A 386 -20.79 10.96 15.28
C GLU A 386 -20.30 10.32 16.59
N ASN A 387 -20.77 10.83 17.73
CA ASN A 387 -20.35 10.40 19.08
C ASN A 387 -18.83 10.47 19.34
N GLY A 388 -18.07 11.24 18.54
CA GLY A 388 -16.61 11.26 18.58
C GLY A 388 -16.04 11.70 19.92
N SER A 389 -16.69 12.62 20.64
CA SER A 389 -16.24 13.05 21.97
C SER A 389 -16.36 11.94 23.02
N GLU A 390 -17.42 11.12 22.96
CA GLU A 390 -17.58 9.96 23.85
C GLU A 390 -16.59 8.83 23.48
N LEU A 391 -16.43 8.59 22.18
CA LEU A 391 -15.48 7.59 21.68
C LEU A 391 -14.04 7.93 22.07
N ALA A 392 -13.68 9.21 22.08
CA ALA A 392 -12.36 9.70 22.46
C ALA A 392 -11.95 9.29 23.89
N LEU A 393 -12.89 9.18 24.82
CA LEU A 393 -12.64 8.74 26.20
C LEU A 393 -12.09 7.31 26.27
N ARG A 394 -12.29 6.52 25.23
CA ARG A 394 -11.82 5.13 25.11
C ARG A 394 -10.53 5.01 24.30
N THR A 395 -9.97 6.13 23.84
CA THR A 395 -8.72 6.19 23.07
C THR A 395 -7.56 6.70 23.93
N PHE A 396 -6.37 6.68 23.37
CA PHE A 396 -5.17 7.27 23.99
C PHE A 396 -4.87 8.69 23.50
N ASN A 397 -5.83 9.38 22.91
CA ASN A 397 -5.67 10.73 22.36
C ASN A 397 -5.14 11.74 23.37
N TYR A 398 -5.59 11.65 24.63
CA TYR A 398 -5.12 12.51 25.73
C TYR A 398 -3.61 12.44 25.96
N LYS A 399 -2.97 11.31 25.67
CA LYS A 399 -1.52 11.14 25.82
C LYS A 399 -0.71 11.98 24.83
N VAL A 400 -1.28 12.27 23.69
CA VAL A 400 -0.67 13.11 22.65
C VAL A 400 -1.25 14.52 22.61
N GLY A 401 -2.05 14.89 23.62
CA GLY A 401 -2.62 16.25 23.75
C GLY A 401 -3.76 16.52 22.78
N VAL A 402 -4.55 15.53 22.42
CA VAL A 402 -5.80 15.70 21.69
C VAL A 402 -6.96 15.53 22.68
N VAL A 403 -7.80 16.55 22.80
CA VAL A 403 -8.93 16.62 23.75
C VAL A 403 -10.25 16.82 23.03
N ASP A 404 -11.36 16.49 23.70
CA ASP A 404 -12.74 16.73 23.29
C ASP A 404 -13.21 16.01 22.02
N GLY A 405 -12.43 15.07 21.50
CA GLY A 405 -12.80 14.31 20.33
C GLY A 405 -11.72 13.36 19.83
N ILE A 406 -11.99 12.71 18.73
CA ILE A 406 -11.06 11.78 18.10
C ILE A 406 -10.10 12.51 17.15
N SER A 407 -9.02 11.81 16.78
CA SER A 407 -8.10 12.26 15.71
C SER A 407 -8.51 11.68 14.37
N ILE A 408 -8.44 12.49 13.31
CA ILE A 408 -8.54 12.03 11.93
C ILE A 408 -7.13 11.64 11.47
N ILE A 409 -6.87 10.33 11.43
CA ILE A 409 -5.54 9.75 11.23
C ILE A 409 -5.52 8.72 10.10
N GLY A 410 -4.31 8.32 9.71
CA GLY A 410 -4.03 7.23 8.77
C GLY A 410 -2.92 7.62 7.80
N THR A 411 -1.77 6.96 7.92
CA THR A 411 -0.58 7.19 7.09
C THR A 411 -0.67 6.48 5.75
N SER A 412 -1.33 5.31 5.72
CA SER A 412 -1.58 4.52 4.50
C SER A 412 -3.01 4.65 3.96
N GLY A 413 -3.96 5.15 4.78
CA GLY A 413 -5.39 5.12 4.48
C GLY A 413 -6.08 3.80 4.85
N ILE A 414 -5.32 2.74 5.11
CA ILE A 414 -5.82 1.40 5.46
C ILE A 414 -5.45 1.06 6.90
N VAL A 415 -6.37 0.42 7.61
CA VAL A 415 -6.14 -0.19 8.93
C VAL A 415 -5.78 -1.65 8.72
N SER A 416 -4.54 -2.01 9.02
CA SER A 416 -4.11 -3.41 9.12
C SER A 416 -4.21 -3.86 10.58
N PRO A 417 -5.09 -4.80 10.92
CA PRO A 417 -5.28 -5.23 12.30
C PRO A 417 -3.98 -5.76 12.91
N LEU A 418 -3.75 -5.43 14.18
CA LEU A 418 -2.57 -5.86 14.94
C LEU A 418 -1.23 -5.48 14.27
N SER A 419 -1.20 -4.42 13.47
CA SER A 419 0.02 -3.96 12.80
C SER A 419 1.09 -3.55 13.81
N ASN A 420 2.24 -4.20 13.74
CA ASN A 420 3.43 -3.85 14.51
C ASN A 420 3.94 -2.45 14.13
N GLU A 421 3.87 -2.11 12.84
CA GLU A 421 4.28 -0.82 12.30
C GLU A 421 3.43 0.32 12.87
N ALA A 422 2.11 0.14 12.92
CA ALA A 422 1.18 1.12 13.48
C ALA A 422 1.44 1.34 14.99
N PHE A 423 1.75 0.27 15.73
CA PHE A 423 2.11 0.37 17.14
C PHE A 423 3.45 1.12 17.32
N VAL A 424 4.47 0.78 16.56
CA VAL A 424 5.79 1.46 16.58
C VAL A 424 5.65 2.93 16.16
N GLU A 425 4.76 3.25 15.23
CA GLU A 425 4.45 4.62 14.84
C GLU A 425 3.80 5.40 15.99
N SER A 426 2.89 4.77 16.75
CA SER A 426 2.27 5.41 17.92
C SER A 426 3.30 5.78 18.99
N ILE A 427 4.31 4.92 19.23
CA ILE A 427 5.45 5.25 20.10
C ILE A 427 6.17 6.51 19.59
N GLY A 428 6.41 6.58 18.27
CA GLY A 428 7.06 7.74 17.65
C GLY A 428 6.29 9.04 17.88
N ARG A 429 4.98 9.02 17.74
CA ARG A 429 4.12 10.20 17.99
C ARG A 429 4.15 10.65 19.46
N GLU A 430 4.06 9.72 20.41
CA GLU A 430 4.17 10.06 21.83
C GLU A 430 5.55 10.67 22.17
N LEU A 431 6.63 10.15 21.57
CA LEU A 431 7.99 10.70 21.71
C LEU A 431 8.13 12.09 21.10
N GLN A 432 7.57 12.34 19.91
CA GLN A 432 7.57 13.65 19.26
C GLN A 432 6.88 14.70 20.12
N VAL A 433 5.72 14.38 20.68
CA VAL A 433 5.02 15.27 21.61
C VAL A 433 5.84 15.51 22.87
N ALA A 434 6.41 14.45 23.47
CA ALA A 434 7.27 14.60 24.65
C ALA A 434 8.46 15.52 24.37
N LYS A 435 9.11 15.38 23.23
CA LYS A 435 10.22 16.24 22.81
C LYS A 435 9.78 17.68 22.59
N ALA A 436 8.65 17.88 21.93
CA ALA A 436 8.12 19.20 21.59
C ALA A 436 7.71 20.03 22.83
N ILE A 437 7.27 19.35 23.91
CA ILE A 437 7.00 20.00 25.21
C ILE A 437 8.25 20.16 26.11
N GLY A 438 9.44 19.84 25.57
CA GLY A 438 10.71 20.07 26.25
C GLY A 438 11.20 18.93 27.14
N CYS A 439 10.62 17.72 27.09
CA CYS A 439 11.15 16.59 27.83
C CYS A 439 12.55 16.21 27.33
N THR A 440 13.52 16.15 28.25
CA THR A 440 14.88 15.65 27.99
C THR A 440 15.05 14.20 28.43
N ALA A 441 14.19 13.73 29.33
CA ALA A 441 14.13 12.38 29.86
C ALA A 441 12.80 11.70 29.50
N ILE A 442 12.84 10.37 29.28
CA ILE A 442 11.67 9.56 28.98
C ILE A 442 11.73 8.22 29.70
N GLY A 443 10.59 7.73 30.18
CA GLY A 443 10.42 6.38 30.70
C GLY A 443 9.81 5.47 29.63
N PHE A 444 10.29 4.25 29.53
CA PHE A 444 9.68 3.20 28.72
C PHE A 444 9.14 2.09 29.59
N ALA A 445 7.91 1.66 29.36
CA ALA A 445 7.30 0.52 30.05
C ALA A 445 6.59 -0.40 29.07
N SER A 446 6.53 -1.70 29.36
CA SER A 446 5.82 -2.64 28.48
C SER A 446 4.29 -2.53 28.58
N GLY A 447 3.78 -1.84 29.59
CA GLY A 447 2.35 -1.65 29.85
C GLY A 447 2.10 -0.99 31.21
N LYS A 448 0.83 -0.95 31.64
CA LYS A 448 0.36 -0.15 32.77
C LYS A 448 1.08 -0.44 34.12
N LYS A 449 1.41 -1.71 34.42
CA LYS A 449 2.14 -2.07 35.64
C LYS A 449 3.52 -1.41 35.70
N GLY A 450 4.27 -1.49 34.58
CA GLY A 450 5.58 -0.87 34.48
C GLY A 450 5.48 0.67 34.52
N GLU A 451 4.46 1.26 33.87
CA GLU A 451 4.19 2.70 33.94
C GLU A 451 3.98 3.15 35.39
N ASN A 452 3.14 2.44 36.15
CA ASN A 452 2.86 2.79 37.54
C ASN A 452 4.13 2.72 38.40
N ALA A 453 4.94 1.67 38.25
CA ALA A 453 6.18 1.51 39.01
C ALA A 453 7.21 2.62 38.69
N LEU A 454 7.32 3.01 37.41
CA LEU A 454 8.21 4.11 37.04
C LEU A 454 7.72 5.46 37.58
N LYS A 455 6.41 5.72 37.53
CA LYS A 455 5.80 6.95 38.07
C LYS A 455 5.81 7.03 39.58
N GLU A 456 5.76 5.90 40.28
CA GLU A 456 5.94 5.85 41.75
C GLU A 456 7.35 6.26 42.15
N ALA A 457 8.35 5.81 41.38
CA ALA A 457 9.74 6.17 41.60
C ALA A 457 10.08 7.60 41.13
N GLU A 458 9.54 8.03 40.03
CA GLU A 458 9.77 9.32 39.39
C GLU A 458 8.44 9.89 38.88
N PRO A 459 7.65 10.63 39.68
CA PRO A 459 6.31 11.10 39.31
C PRO A 459 6.26 11.99 38.07
N ASP A 460 7.29 12.77 37.81
CA ASP A 460 7.38 13.70 36.68
C ASP A 460 7.87 13.04 35.39
N LEU A 461 8.32 11.79 35.47
CA LEU A 461 8.83 11.07 34.31
C LEU A 461 7.66 10.73 33.35
N ARG A 462 7.73 11.23 32.12
CA ARG A 462 6.78 10.85 31.09
C ARG A 462 7.06 9.43 30.62
N VAL A 463 6.08 8.53 30.76
CA VAL A 463 6.25 7.11 30.44
C VAL A 463 5.44 6.76 29.21
N ILE A 464 6.12 6.11 28.24
CA ILE A 464 5.56 5.62 26.99
C ILE A 464 5.58 4.09 26.99
N HIS A 465 4.50 3.49 26.47
CA HIS A 465 4.42 2.05 26.36
C HIS A 465 5.13 1.57 25.08
N TYR A 466 6.14 0.70 25.23
CA TYR A 466 6.83 0.08 24.11
C TYR A 466 6.26 -1.30 23.70
N GLY A 467 5.35 -1.87 24.47
CA GLY A 467 4.79 -3.21 24.20
C GLY A 467 5.87 -4.30 24.20
N ASN A 468 6.29 -4.73 22.99
CA ASN A 468 7.37 -5.69 22.78
C ASN A 468 8.58 -5.06 22.05
N PHE A 469 8.46 -3.83 21.55
CA PHE A 469 9.37 -3.17 20.62
C PHE A 469 10.41 -2.29 21.33
N VAL A 470 11.22 -2.90 22.21
CA VAL A 470 12.25 -2.19 22.99
C VAL A 470 13.24 -1.49 22.04
N GLY A 471 13.73 -2.21 21.03
CA GLY A 471 14.72 -1.70 20.08
C GLY A 471 14.22 -0.48 19.31
N GLU A 472 13.02 -0.56 18.76
CA GLU A 472 12.42 0.53 17.99
C GLU A 472 12.12 1.76 18.87
N ALA A 473 11.65 1.54 20.10
CA ALA A 473 11.42 2.62 21.05
C ALA A 473 12.72 3.36 21.40
N LEU A 474 13.79 2.64 21.72
CA LEU A 474 15.11 3.19 22.02
C LEU A 474 15.72 3.93 20.82
N LYS A 475 15.64 3.34 19.63
CA LYS A 475 16.12 3.94 18.38
C LYS A 475 15.43 5.27 18.08
N LYS A 476 14.09 5.30 18.22
CA LYS A 476 13.31 6.53 18.03
C LYS A 476 13.66 7.60 19.08
N ALA A 477 13.84 7.21 20.34
CA ALA A 477 14.27 8.13 21.41
C ALA A 477 15.67 8.70 21.13
N HIS A 478 16.61 7.87 20.69
CA HIS A 478 17.96 8.31 20.28
C HIS A 478 17.90 9.31 19.12
N ASN A 479 17.17 8.97 18.04
CA ASN A 479 17.05 9.82 16.87
C ASN A 479 16.40 11.19 17.17
N LEU A 480 15.52 11.25 18.17
CA LEU A 480 14.93 12.50 18.66
C LEU A 480 15.81 13.25 19.67
N GLY A 481 16.96 12.69 20.03
CA GLY A 481 17.95 13.33 20.91
C GLY A 481 17.48 13.46 22.36
N PHE A 482 16.81 12.43 22.91
CA PHE A 482 16.58 12.35 24.34
C PHE A 482 17.90 12.12 25.08
N GLN A 483 18.08 12.82 26.21
CA GLN A 483 19.32 12.78 26.99
C GLN A 483 19.33 11.66 28.03
N ARG A 484 18.15 11.25 28.51
CA ARG A 484 17.97 10.19 29.49
C ARG A 484 16.80 9.28 29.13
N VAL A 485 17.05 7.98 29.27
CA VAL A 485 16.03 6.93 29.11
C VAL A 485 16.02 6.02 30.32
N VAL A 486 14.84 5.77 30.89
CA VAL A 486 14.62 4.80 31.97
C VAL A 486 13.74 3.68 31.41
N LEU A 487 14.29 2.48 31.25
CA LEU A 487 13.58 1.30 30.76
C LEU A 487 13.06 0.47 31.94
N GLY A 488 11.75 0.53 32.19
CA GLY A 488 11.07 -0.37 33.12
C GLY A 488 10.62 -1.66 32.43
N ILE A 489 11.19 -2.78 32.84
CA ILE A 489 10.97 -4.05 32.15
C ILE A 489 10.64 -5.19 33.12
N MET A 490 9.63 -6.00 32.77
CA MET A 490 9.24 -7.20 33.52
C MET A 490 10.22 -8.34 33.27
N ILE A 491 10.48 -9.18 34.31
CA ILE A 491 11.55 -10.21 34.27
C ILE A 491 11.47 -11.14 33.05
N GLY A 492 10.30 -11.57 32.61
CA GLY A 492 10.19 -12.46 31.45
C GLY A 492 10.63 -11.80 30.13
N LYS A 493 10.41 -10.49 29.97
CA LYS A 493 10.91 -9.73 28.81
C LYS A 493 12.38 -9.35 28.99
N ALA A 494 12.80 -9.10 30.24
CA ALA A 494 14.17 -8.77 30.54
C ALA A 494 15.14 -9.92 30.19
N ILE A 495 14.76 -11.17 30.45
CA ILE A 495 15.59 -12.33 30.08
C ILE A 495 15.78 -12.37 28.55
N LYS A 496 14.72 -12.20 27.78
CA LYS A 496 14.80 -12.17 26.32
C LYS A 496 15.70 -11.05 25.81
N LEU A 497 15.55 -9.86 26.42
CA LEU A 497 16.39 -8.70 26.09
C LEU A 497 17.86 -8.92 26.50
N ALA A 498 18.10 -9.55 27.64
CA ALA A 498 19.45 -9.92 28.11
C ALA A 498 20.15 -10.92 27.18
N ASP A 499 19.37 -11.76 26.47
CA ASP A 499 19.83 -12.67 25.42
C ASP A 499 19.98 -11.98 24.04
N GLY A 500 19.75 -10.65 23.95
CA GLY A 500 19.95 -9.84 22.75
C GLY A 500 18.69 -9.62 21.89
N HIS A 501 17.51 -10.10 22.32
CA HIS A 501 16.27 -9.96 21.57
C HIS A 501 15.61 -8.61 21.83
N MET A 502 15.75 -7.67 20.90
CA MET A 502 15.19 -6.31 21.00
C MET A 502 13.69 -6.24 20.71
N ASP A 503 13.12 -7.27 20.09
CA ASP A 503 11.70 -7.56 20.03
C ASP A 503 11.41 -8.74 20.96
N THR A 504 10.69 -8.47 22.06
CA THR A 504 10.44 -9.43 23.13
C THR A 504 9.15 -10.23 22.97
N HIS A 505 8.55 -10.24 21.78
CA HIS A 505 7.28 -10.92 21.51
C HIS A 505 7.40 -12.43 21.72
N SER A 506 6.39 -13.04 22.40
CA SER A 506 6.43 -14.45 22.78
C SER A 506 6.40 -15.42 21.60
N HIS A 507 5.79 -15.04 20.48
CA HIS A 507 5.81 -15.85 19.25
C HIS A 507 7.15 -15.84 18.52
N LYS A 508 7.99 -14.82 18.74
CA LYS A 508 9.32 -14.72 18.12
C LYS A 508 10.40 -15.36 18.97
N VAL A 509 10.24 -15.27 20.30
CA VAL A 509 11.23 -15.74 21.26
C VAL A 509 10.52 -16.52 22.36
N GLU A 510 10.66 -17.81 22.34
CA GLU A 510 10.17 -18.69 23.39
C GLU A 510 11.15 -18.67 24.56
N LEU A 511 10.62 -18.57 25.78
CA LEU A 511 11.42 -18.57 27.00
C LEU A 511 11.33 -19.94 27.67
N ASP A 512 12.42 -20.70 27.64
CA ASP A 512 12.51 -21.96 28.40
C ASP A 512 12.72 -21.66 29.89
N LEU A 513 11.65 -21.78 30.65
CA LEU A 513 11.65 -21.58 32.09
C LEU A 513 12.00 -22.87 32.88
N SER A 514 12.00 -24.04 32.23
CA SER A 514 12.28 -25.34 32.87
C SER A 514 13.69 -25.40 33.43
N LYS A 515 14.65 -24.72 32.82
CA LYS A 515 16.04 -24.61 33.29
C LYS A 515 16.19 -24.03 34.72
N TRP A 516 15.17 -23.29 35.17
CA TRP A 516 15.12 -22.73 36.54
C TRP A 516 14.05 -23.42 37.41
N GLY A 517 13.40 -24.47 36.93
CA GLY A 517 12.39 -25.21 37.67
C GLY A 517 11.09 -24.44 37.92
N VAL A 518 10.79 -23.41 37.10
CA VAL A 518 9.58 -22.60 37.24
C VAL A 518 8.71 -22.67 35.99
N THR A 519 7.43 -22.42 36.13
CA THR A 519 6.45 -22.43 35.04
C THR A 519 6.07 -21.03 34.58
N MET A 520 6.31 -20.00 35.39
CA MET A 520 6.05 -18.60 35.08
C MET A 520 7.24 -17.75 35.45
N ALA A 521 7.62 -16.80 34.59
CA ALA A 521 8.78 -15.94 34.78
C ALA A 521 8.74 -15.15 36.13
N ARG A 522 7.55 -14.75 36.59
CA ARG A 522 7.42 -14.07 37.92
C ARG A 522 7.92 -14.88 39.10
N GLN A 523 7.88 -16.23 39.04
CA GLN A 523 8.34 -17.10 40.11
C GLN A 523 9.86 -17.04 40.30
N LEU A 524 10.60 -16.54 39.32
CA LEU A 524 12.04 -16.33 39.43
C LEU A 524 12.42 -15.38 40.59
N TRP A 525 11.54 -14.45 40.94
CA TRP A 525 11.76 -13.56 42.07
C TRP A 525 11.84 -14.26 43.42
N ASP A 526 11.28 -15.45 43.52
CA ASP A 526 11.21 -16.23 44.75
C ASP A 526 12.31 -17.31 44.84
N VAL A 527 12.85 -17.73 43.68
CA VAL A 527 13.80 -18.87 43.62
C VAL A 527 15.23 -18.44 43.26
N MET A 528 15.40 -17.29 42.60
CA MET A 528 16.72 -16.86 42.13
C MET A 528 17.40 -15.88 43.09
N PRO A 529 18.75 -15.95 43.20
CA PRO A 529 19.49 -15.05 44.09
C PRO A 529 19.52 -13.60 43.50
N PRO A 530 19.74 -12.58 44.35
CA PRO A 530 19.82 -11.17 43.86
C PRO A 530 20.83 -10.94 42.75
N SER A 531 21.95 -11.66 42.72
CA SER A 531 22.98 -11.57 41.69
C SER A 531 22.45 -11.91 40.29
N PHE A 532 21.48 -12.81 40.18
CA PHE A 532 20.84 -13.17 38.93
C PHE A 532 20.15 -11.93 38.29
N PHE A 533 19.40 -11.18 39.08
CA PHE A 533 18.70 -9.99 38.59
C PHE A 533 19.66 -8.88 38.18
N THR A 534 20.73 -8.67 38.97
CA THR A 534 21.79 -7.71 38.62
C THR A 534 22.48 -8.07 37.31
N GLU A 535 22.70 -9.37 37.05
CA GLU A 535 23.29 -9.82 35.79
C GLU A 535 22.33 -9.60 34.60
N ILE A 536 21.03 -9.91 34.77
CA ILE A 536 20.02 -9.62 33.75
C ILE A 536 19.95 -8.12 33.45
N GLU A 537 19.90 -7.24 34.46
CA GLU A 537 19.90 -5.79 34.25
C GLU A 537 21.13 -5.33 33.48
N LYS A 538 22.31 -5.80 33.83
CA LYS A 538 23.58 -5.48 33.18
C LYS A 538 23.58 -5.93 31.71
N ASN A 539 23.07 -7.14 31.41
CA ASN A 539 23.01 -7.64 30.05
C ASN A 539 21.96 -6.89 29.23
N CYS A 540 20.79 -6.59 29.79
CA CYS A 540 19.80 -5.71 29.16
C CYS A 540 20.41 -4.34 28.82
N TRP A 541 21.09 -3.72 29.78
CA TRP A 541 21.75 -2.43 29.57
C TRP A 541 22.77 -2.49 28.42
N LYS A 542 23.59 -3.56 28.37
CA LYS A 542 24.58 -3.75 27.30
C LYS A 542 23.93 -3.79 25.91
N HIS A 543 22.84 -4.53 25.76
CA HIS A 543 22.13 -4.61 24.47
C HIS A 543 21.40 -3.31 24.15
N CYS A 544 20.73 -2.68 25.11
CA CYS A 544 20.08 -1.37 24.90
C CYS A 544 21.07 -0.29 24.47
N ARG A 545 22.30 -0.33 25.00
CA ARG A 545 23.36 0.63 24.67
C ARG A 545 23.81 0.59 23.22
N THR A 546 23.63 -0.54 22.53
CA THR A 546 23.94 -0.63 21.09
C THR A 546 22.97 0.20 20.23
N VAL A 547 21.77 0.48 20.74
CA VAL A 547 20.71 1.21 20.02
C VAL A 547 20.52 2.63 20.56
N PHE A 548 20.87 2.83 21.83
CA PHE A 548 20.89 4.13 22.50
C PHE A 548 22.33 4.41 23.02
N PRO A 549 23.27 4.74 22.09
CA PRO A 549 24.70 4.84 22.41
C PRO A 549 25.04 6.06 23.27
N ASP A 550 24.29 7.15 23.13
CA ASP A 550 24.52 8.42 23.80
C ASP A 550 23.52 8.66 24.93
N GLY A 551 23.86 9.56 25.85
CA GLY A 551 23.00 9.91 26.96
C GLY A 551 23.01 8.93 28.15
N GLU A 552 22.16 9.18 29.12
CA GLU A 552 21.97 8.34 30.30
C GLU A 552 20.95 7.25 30.02
N LEU A 553 21.34 6.00 30.28
CA LEU A 553 20.45 4.84 30.12
C LEU A 553 20.38 4.05 31.42
N GLU A 554 19.20 3.88 31.94
CA GLU A 554 18.90 3.08 33.13
C GLU A 554 17.95 1.97 32.78
N VAL A 555 18.22 0.76 33.27
CA VAL A 555 17.32 -0.39 33.17
C VAL A 555 16.87 -0.76 34.56
N ARG A 556 15.54 -0.82 34.77
CA ARG A 556 14.92 -1.21 36.05
C ARG A 556 14.07 -2.45 35.84
N LEU A 557 14.39 -3.52 36.52
CA LEU A 557 13.51 -4.68 36.60
C LEU A 557 12.29 -4.35 37.45
N ILE A 558 11.11 -4.55 36.89
CA ILE A 558 9.85 -4.31 37.61
C ILE A 558 9.37 -5.64 38.22
N ARG A 559 9.26 -5.65 39.53
CA ARG A 559 8.66 -6.78 40.26
C ARG A 559 7.13 -6.66 40.23
N ASP A 560 6.44 -7.75 39.90
CA ASP A 560 5.00 -7.83 40.10
C ASP A 560 4.73 -7.71 41.62
N ALA A 561 4.07 -6.62 42.04
CA ALA A 561 3.53 -6.62 43.38
C ALA A 561 2.54 -7.80 43.52
N ASN A 562 2.70 -8.60 44.53
CA ASN A 562 1.79 -9.71 44.81
C ASN A 562 0.36 -9.16 44.88
N VAL A 563 -0.53 -9.69 43.98
CA VAL A 563 -1.98 -9.54 44.13
C VAL A 563 -2.43 -10.53 45.18
#